data_e04a0a69c795300b9f7c1ab17abbbbe8
#
_entry.id   e04a0a69c795300b9f7c1ab17abbbbe8
#
_cell.length_a   1.000
_cell.length_b   1.000
_cell.length_c   1.000
_cell.angle_alpha   90.00
_cell.angle_beta   90.00
_cell.angle_gamma   90.00
#
_symmetry.space_group_name_H-M   'P 1'
#
loop_
_entity.id
_entity.type
_entity.pdbx_description
1 polymer ?
#
loop_
_entity_poly.entity_id
_entity_poly.type
_entity_poly.pdbx_seq_one_letter_code
_entity_poly.pdbx_strand_id
1 'polypeptide(L)'
;MAPEILFSEDTLMEWPVNGHVLIDYSMDQSVYFPTLDQYKLSPAISVQAVEGAPVVSAVNGTVYSIENNAQTGTTVTMELGNGYQAIYGQLTDLDVAEGDTVTKGSIIGYVAAPTIYYSEEGSNLYFAMKKDGEPIDPITYLP
;
A
#
# COMPACT_ATOMS: atom_id res chain seq x y z
N MET A 1 -4.36 -22.34 -12.63
CA MET A 1 -4.69 -21.22 -13.53
C MET A 1 -4.24 -19.92 -12.91
N ALA A 2 -3.53 -19.10 -13.66
CA ALA A 2 -3.08 -17.80 -13.14
C ALA A 2 -4.25 -16.83 -13.00
N PRO A 3 -4.26 -15.97 -11.96
CA PRO A 3 -5.29 -14.96 -11.82
C PRO A 3 -5.22 -13.94 -12.96
N GLU A 4 -6.34 -13.36 -13.30
CA GLU A 4 -6.40 -12.32 -14.33
C GLU A 4 -5.88 -11.00 -13.76
N ILE A 5 -4.91 -10.38 -14.47
CA ILE A 5 -4.27 -9.14 -14.05
C ILE A 5 -4.67 -8.04 -15.03
N LEU A 6 -5.89 -7.55 -14.87
CA LEU A 6 -6.49 -6.54 -15.74
C LEU A 6 -7.26 -5.51 -14.90
N PHE A 7 -6.50 -4.66 -14.20
CA PHE A 7 -7.11 -3.60 -13.40
C PHE A 7 -7.76 -2.54 -14.32
N SER A 8 -8.92 -2.05 -13.92
CA SER A 8 -9.61 -0.96 -14.60
C SER A 8 -10.21 -0.02 -13.56
N GLU A 9 -10.71 1.12 -14.01
CA GLU A 9 -11.33 2.09 -13.10
C GLU A 9 -12.62 1.55 -12.46
N ASP A 10 -13.17 0.45 -12.96
CA ASP A 10 -14.35 -0.21 -12.41
C ASP A 10 -14.00 -1.35 -11.45
N THR A 11 -12.72 -1.66 -11.27
CA THR A 11 -12.29 -2.76 -10.41
C THR A 11 -12.49 -2.38 -8.95
N LEU A 12 -13.12 -3.28 -8.17
CA LEU A 12 -13.25 -3.12 -6.74
C LEU A 12 -12.18 -3.95 -6.04
N MET A 13 -11.39 -3.28 -5.20
CA MET A 13 -10.37 -3.92 -4.39
C MET A 13 -10.96 -4.32 -3.03
N GLU A 14 -10.20 -5.08 -2.23
CA GLU A 14 -10.50 -5.27 -0.81
C GLU A 14 -9.46 -4.53 0.03
N TRP A 15 -9.83 -4.21 1.26
CA TRP A 15 -8.90 -3.56 2.18
C TRP A 15 -7.73 -4.49 2.47
N PRO A 16 -6.48 -4.03 2.29
CA PRO A 16 -5.31 -4.88 2.56
C PRO A 16 -5.09 -5.17 4.04
N VAL A 17 -5.59 -4.30 4.92
CA VAL A 17 -5.63 -4.51 6.37
C VAL A 17 -6.93 -3.93 6.93
N ASN A 18 -7.34 -4.39 8.11
CA ASN A 18 -8.49 -3.83 8.82
C ASN A 18 -8.03 -2.72 9.74
N GLY A 19 -8.49 -1.49 9.49
CA GLY A 19 -8.15 -0.35 10.32
C GLY A 19 -8.70 0.91 9.69
N HIS A 20 -8.57 2.03 10.41
CA HIS A 20 -9.01 3.30 9.83
C HIS A 20 -7.82 4.03 9.23
N VAL A 21 -8.15 4.92 8.30
CA VAL A 21 -7.15 5.74 7.62
C VAL A 21 -6.63 6.79 8.59
N LEU A 22 -5.31 6.78 8.82
CA LEU A 22 -4.64 7.76 9.67
C LEU A 22 -4.20 8.99 8.88
N ILE A 23 -3.75 8.77 7.65
CA ILE A 23 -3.32 9.84 6.75
C ILE A 23 -4.00 9.59 5.41
N ASP A 24 -4.75 10.60 4.94
CA ASP A 24 -5.49 10.52 3.69
C ASP A 24 -4.59 10.80 2.49
N TYR A 25 -4.98 10.27 1.34
CA TYR A 25 -4.42 10.70 0.08
C TYR A 25 -4.86 12.15 -0.21
N SER A 26 -3.92 13.00 -0.55
CA SER A 26 -4.23 14.35 -1.01
C SER A 26 -3.05 14.91 -1.81
N MET A 27 -3.28 15.16 -3.09
CA MET A 27 -2.26 15.73 -3.98
C MET A 27 -2.65 17.15 -4.43
N ASP A 28 -3.79 17.67 -3.97
CA ASP A 28 -4.26 19.02 -4.25
C ASP A 28 -4.22 19.94 -3.03
N GLN A 29 -4.16 19.39 -1.82
CA GLN A 29 -4.04 20.11 -0.56
C GLN A 29 -3.06 19.40 0.35
N SER A 30 -2.33 20.15 1.16
CA SER A 30 -1.42 19.55 2.14
C SER A 30 -2.20 18.97 3.32
N VAL A 31 -1.69 17.87 3.87
CA VAL A 31 -2.20 17.24 5.08
C VAL A 31 -1.10 17.20 6.12
N TYR A 32 -1.49 17.12 7.40
CA TYR A 32 -0.55 17.13 8.51
C TYR A 32 0.04 15.74 8.74
N PHE A 33 1.37 15.68 8.88
CA PHE A 33 2.11 14.46 9.22
C PHE A 33 2.64 14.60 10.65
N PRO A 34 2.02 13.94 11.65
CA PRO A 34 2.35 14.14 13.07
C PRO A 34 3.82 13.91 13.41
N THR A 35 4.42 12.80 12.93
CA THR A 35 5.82 12.50 13.25
C THR A 35 6.76 13.58 12.73
N LEU A 36 6.49 14.08 11.53
CA LEU A 36 7.35 15.09 10.89
C LEU A 36 7.03 16.51 11.32
N ASP A 37 5.87 16.70 11.94
CA ASP A 37 5.33 18.02 12.30
C ASP A 37 5.35 18.95 11.09
N GLN A 38 4.84 18.45 9.96
CA GLN A 38 4.83 19.14 8.68
C GLN A 38 3.52 18.95 7.95
N TYR A 39 3.14 19.96 7.17
CA TYR A 39 2.04 19.87 6.20
C TYR A 39 2.66 19.62 4.83
N LYS A 40 2.24 18.55 4.16
CA LYS A 40 2.72 18.23 2.81
C LYS A 40 1.69 17.40 2.05
N LEU A 41 1.88 17.27 0.75
CA LEU A 41 1.04 16.41 -0.09
C LEU A 41 1.23 14.95 0.30
N SER A 42 0.19 14.15 0.15
CA SER A 42 0.21 12.72 0.47
C SER A 42 -0.18 11.90 -0.76
N PRO A 43 0.78 11.19 -1.38
CA PRO A 43 0.49 10.34 -2.55
C PRO A 43 -0.07 8.98 -2.17
N ALA A 44 -0.33 8.73 -0.88
CA ALA A 44 -0.75 7.43 -0.36
C ALA A 44 -1.70 7.62 0.81
N ILE A 45 -2.31 6.52 1.24
CA ILE A 45 -3.00 6.46 2.53
C ILE A 45 -2.15 5.68 3.51
N SER A 46 -2.31 5.98 4.81
CA SER A 46 -1.75 5.19 5.89
C SER A 46 -2.92 4.59 6.67
N VAL A 47 -2.98 3.27 6.75
CA VAL A 47 -4.09 2.56 7.40
C VAL A 47 -3.59 1.97 8.70
N GLN A 48 -4.26 2.33 9.81
CA GLN A 48 -3.91 1.81 11.12
C GLN A 48 -3.94 0.29 11.13
N ALA A 49 -2.93 -0.32 11.75
CA ALA A 49 -2.88 -1.77 11.89
C ALA A 49 -2.03 -2.13 13.11
N VAL A 50 -2.27 -3.31 13.65
CA VAL A 50 -1.44 -3.84 14.74
C VAL A 50 -0.17 -4.42 14.14
N GLU A 51 0.97 -4.20 14.80
CA GLU A 51 2.22 -4.82 14.39
C GLU A 51 2.05 -6.34 14.34
N GLY A 52 2.48 -6.96 13.24
CA GLY A 52 2.31 -8.38 13.02
C GLY A 52 0.99 -8.78 12.36
N ALA A 53 0.08 -7.83 12.12
CA ALA A 53 -1.18 -8.13 11.43
C ALA A 53 -0.89 -8.54 9.97
N PRO A 54 -1.63 -9.52 9.43
CA PRO A 54 -1.42 -9.93 8.03
C PRO A 54 -1.88 -8.85 7.07
N VAL A 55 -1.11 -8.67 6.00
CA VAL A 55 -1.44 -7.77 4.90
C VAL A 55 -1.77 -8.64 3.70
N VAL A 56 -2.95 -8.44 3.13
CA VAL A 56 -3.39 -9.20 1.95
C VAL A 56 -3.31 -8.35 0.70
N SER A 57 -3.18 -9.00 -0.44
CA SER A 57 -3.22 -8.30 -1.72
C SER A 57 -4.63 -7.76 -1.96
N ALA A 58 -4.74 -6.46 -2.19
CA ALA A 58 -6.04 -5.81 -2.39
C ALA A 58 -6.70 -6.23 -3.70
N VAL A 59 -5.91 -6.73 -4.64
CA VAL A 59 -6.36 -7.10 -5.99
C VAL A 59 -5.33 -8.05 -6.60
N ASN A 60 -5.71 -8.75 -7.67
CA ASN A 60 -4.76 -9.60 -8.42
C ASN A 60 -3.63 -8.76 -8.99
N GLY A 61 -2.41 -9.24 -8.87
CA GLY A 61 -1.24 -8.53 -9.38
C GLY A 61 -0.02 -9.41 -9.49
N THR A 62 1.04 -8.85 -10.08
CA THR A 62 2.36 -9.47 -10.16
C THR A 62 3.34 -8.62 -9.39
N VAL A 63 4.16 -9.25 -8.55
CA VAL A 63 5.16 -8.52 -7.76
C VAL A 63 6.24 -7.99 -8.72
N TYR A 64 6.28 -6.67 -8.86
CA TYR A 64 7.21 -5.98 -9.76
C TYR A 64 8.55 -5.74 -9.06
N SER A 65 8.53 -5.23 -7.81
CA SER A 65 9.74 -4.98 -7.06
C SER A 65 9.51 -5.08 -5.56
N ILE A 66 10.59 -5.44 -4.86
CA ILE A 66 10.63 -5.43 -3.39
C ILE A 66 11.85 -4.59 -3.02
N GLU A 67 11.61 -3.50 -2.31
CA GLU A 67 12.65 -2.55 -1.91
C GLU A 67 12.59 -2.31 -0.42
N ASN A 68 13.70 -1.78 0.12
CA ASN A 68 13.76 -1.39 1.53
C ASN A 68 14.28 0.03 1.60
N ASN A 69 13.50 0.95 2.16
CA ASN A 69 13.92 2.32 2.31
C ASN A 69 13.58 2.85 3.71
N ALA A 70 14.20 3.97 4.09
CA ALA A 70 14.09 4.50 5.44
C ALA A 70 12.67 5.01 5.76
N GLN A 71 11.94 5.48 4.75
CA GLN A 71 10.64 6.11 4.97
C GLN A 71 9.51 5.08 5.07
N THR A 72 9.43 4.17 4.11
CA THR A 72 8.34 3.19 4.04
C THR A 72 8.76 1.77 4.37
N GLY A 73 10.00 1.57 4.83
CA GLY A 73 10.51 0.25 5.19
C GLY A 73 10.52 -0.72 4.01
N THR A 74 10.21 -1.98 4.29
CA THR A 74 10.08 -2.98 3.24
C THR A 74 8.82 -2.70 2.43
N THR A 75 9.00 -2.50 1.13
CA THR A 75 7.96 -2.00 0.23
C THR A 75 7.82 -2.91 -0.97
N VAL A 76 6.60 -3.37 -1.22
CA VAL A 76 6.26 -4.23 -2.36
C VAL A 76 5.46 -3.42 -3.35
N THR A 77 5.91 -3.38 -4.61
CA THR A 77 5.18 -2.77 -5.72
C THR A 77 4.62 -3.88 -6.61
N MET A 78 3.33 -3.83 -6.88
CA MET A 78 2.65 -4.78 -7.74
C MET A 78 2.17 -4.13 -9.02
N GLU A 79 2.36 -4.84 -10.15
CA GLU A 79 1.75 -4.49 -11.43
C GLU A 79 0.34 -5.05 -11.49
N LEU A 80 -0.63 -4.21 -11.78
CA LEU A 80 -2.05 -4.59 -11.82
C LEU A 80 -2.60 -4.69 -13.23
N GLY A 81 -1.82 -4.34 -14.24
CA GLY A 81 -2.26 -4.26 -15.63
C GLY A 81 -2.76 -2.87 -16.00
N ASN A 82 -2.82 -2.57 -17.28
CA ASN A 82 -3.33 -1.29 -17.81
C ASN A 82 -2.65 -0.04 -17.24
N GLY A 83 -1.37 -0.16 -16.84
CA GLY A 83 -0.60 0.95 -16.30
C GLY A 83 -0.83 1.22 -14.81
N TYR A 84 -1.64 0.41 -14.13
CA TYR A 84 -1.91 0.55 -12.71
C TYR A 84 -0.89 -0.20 -11.87
N GLN A 85 -0.49 0.40 -10.75
CA GLN A 85 0.37 -0.22 -9.74
C GLN A 85 -0.19 0.00 -8.35
N ALA A 86 0.03 -0.97 -7.46
CA ALA A 86 -0.26 -0.84 -6.03
C ALA A 86 1.04 -0.98 -5.25
N ILE A 87 1.23 -0.17 -4.23
CA ILE A 87 2.45 -0.11 -3.42
C ILE A 87 2.09 -0.31 -1.96
N TYR A 88 2.68 -1.33 -1.34
CA TYR A 88 2.44 -1.69 0.07
C TYR A 88 3.73 -1.49 0.85
N GLY A 89 3.73 -0.60 1.83
CA GLY A 89 4.92 -0.27 2.60
C GLY A 89 4.79 -0.59 4.08
N GLN A 90 5.91 -0.54 4.78
CA GLN A 90 6.06 -0.85 6.20
C GLN A 90 5.70 -2.31 6.51
N LEU A 91 6.22 -3.22 5.67
CA LEU A 91 6.00 -4.66 5.77
C LEU A 91 7.18 -5.38 6.42
N THR A 92 6.89 -6.58 6.92
CA THR A 92 7.90 -7.53 7.39
C THR A 92 7.44 -8.94 7.04
N ASP A 93 8.37 -9.90 7.11
CA ASP A 93 8.07 -11.34 6.91
C ASP A 93 7.30 -11.61 5.62
N LEU A 94 7.83 -11.13 4.50
CA LEU A 94 7.17 -11.26 3.19
C LEU A 94 6.94 -12.72 2.81
N ASP A 95 5.73 -13.01 2.30
CA ASP A 95 5.35 -14.32 1.76
C ASP A 95 5.43 -14.35 0.24
N VAL A 96 5.96 -13.31 -0.38
CA VAL A 96 6.06 -13.19 -1.85
C VAL A 96 7.47 -12.80 -2.26
N ALA A 97 7.80 -13.07 -3.51
CA ALA A 97 9.07 -12.69 -4.13
C ALA A 97 8.79 -11.95 -5.45
N GLU A 98 9.80 -11.22 -5.93
CA GLU A 98 9.69 -10.54 -7.22
C GLU A 98 9.37 -11.56 -8.32
N GLY A 99 8.41 -11.22 -9.18
CA GLY A 99 7.94 -12.08 -10.25
C GLY A 99 6.74 -12.94 -9.90
N ASP A 100 6.39 -13.06 -8.61
CA ASP A 100 5.24 -13.86 -8.19
C ASP A 100 3.93 -13.24 -8.68
N THR A 101 2.99 -14.10 -9.08
CA THR A 101 1.62 -13.68 -9.36
C THR A 101 0.79 -13.94 -8.12
N VAL A 102 0.05 -12.92 -7.68
CA VAL A 102 -0.66 -12.93 -6.40
C VAL A 102 -2.15 -12.71 -6.64
N THR A 103 -2.97 -13.54 -6.00
CA THR A 103 -4.43 -13.45 -6.08
C THR A 103 -4.94 -12.50 -5.00
N LYS A 104 -6.00 -11.75 -5.31
CA LYS A 104 -6.72 -10.91 -4.35
C LYS A 104 -7.02 -11.71 -3.08
N GLY A 105 -6.71 -11.12 -1.93
CA GLY A 105 -6.94 -11.74 -0.62
C GLY A 105 -5.81 -12.63 -0.11
N SER A 106 -4.80 -12.91 -0.92
CA SER A 106 -3.65 -13.70 -0.48
C SER A 106 -2.72 -12.87 0.39
N ILE A 107 -2.17 -13.47 1.44
CA ILE A 107 -1.23 -12.77 2.34
C ILE A 107 0.07 -12.50 1.60
N ILE A 108 0.52 -11.25 1.63
CA ILE A 108 1.79 -10.84 1.02
C ILE A 108 2.88 -10.59 2.05
N GLY A 109 2.50 -10.32 3.29
CA GLY A 109 3.42 -10.06 4.39
C GLY A 109 2.66 -9.63 5.62
N TYR A 110 3.35 -8.98 6.55
CA TYR A 110 2.79 -8.58 7.83
C TYR A 110 3.19 -7.15 8.14
N VAL A 111 2.41 -6.47 8.97
CA VAL A 111 2.68 -5.08 9.36
C VAL A 111 3.91 -5.05 10.26
N ALA A 112 4.92 -4.25 9.88
CA ALA A 112 6.14 -4.07 10.66
C ALA A 112 5.93 -3.02 11.75
N ALA A 113 6.90 -2.90 12.67
CA ALA A 113 6.98 -1.75 13.54
C ALA A 113 7.12 -0.49 12.67
N PRO A 114 6.58 0.67 13.11
CA PRO A 114 6.64 1.87 12.28
C PRO A 114 8.08 2.33 12.09
N THR A 115 8.37 2.89 10.90
CA THR A 115 9.66 3.54 10.69
C THR A 115 9.70 4.83 11.51
N ILE A 116 10.88 5.45 11.61
CA ILE A 116 11.01 6.71 12.36
C ILE A 116 10.15 7.82 11.77
N TYR A 117 9.75 7.72 10.51
CA TYR A 117 8.89 8.70 9.83
C TYR A 117 7.42 8.59 10.25
N TYR A 118 7.03 7.50 10.92
CA TYR A 118 5.66 7.24 11.33
C TYR A 118 5.54 6.88 12.83
N SER A 119 6.52 7.25 13.65
CA SER A 119 6.54 6.87 15.06
C SER A 119 5.34 7.40 15.84
N GLU A 120 4.85 8.60 15.51
CA GLU A 120 3.67 9.17 16.16
C GLU A 120 2.37 8.50 15.72
N GLU A 121 2.28 8.16 14.43
CA GLU A 121 1.11 7.47 13.88
C GLU A 121 1.00 6.05 14.40
N GLY A 122 2.13 5.42 14.77
CA GLY A 122 2.19 4.03 15.19
C GLY A 122 2.19 3.07 14.01
N SER A 123 2.05 1.78 14.30
CA SER A 123 2.05 0.76 13.26
C SER A 123 0.93 0.99 12.27
N ASN A 124 1.27 0.98 10.99
CA ASN A 124 0.33 1.22 9.91
C ASN A 124 0.84 0.64 8.61
N LEU A 125 -0.09 0.42 7.68
CA LEU A 125 0.25 0.03 6.31
C LEU A 125 0.31 1.30 5.46
N TYR A 126 1.44 1.53 4.79
CA TYR A 126 1.55 2.52 3.73
C TYR A 126 0.96 1.89 2.46
N PHE A 127 -0.08 2.50 1.91
CA PHE A 127 -0.75 1.96 0.72
C PHE A 127 -0.93 3.05 -0.31
N ALA A 128 -0.31 2.86 -1.47
CA ALA A 128 -0.33 3.83 -2.56
C ALA A 128 -0.73 3.16 -3.85
N MET A 129 -1.28 3.95 -4.77
CA MET A 129 -1.55 3.50 -6.13
C MET A 129 -1.05 4.50 -7.13
N LYS A 130 -0.66 4.01 -8.31
CA LYS A 130 -0.26 4.83 -9.44
C LYS A 130 -0.95 4.34 -10.71
N LYS A 131 -1.20 5.27 -11.61
CA LYS A 131 -1.60 4.97 -12.98
C LYS A 131 -0.65 5.70 -13.91
N ASP A 132 0.03 4.95 -14.78
CA ASP A 132 1.02 5.47 -15.73
C ASP A 132 2.07 6.36 -15.03
N GLY A 133 2.47 5.94 -13.82
CA GLY A 133 3.48 6.63 -13.03
C GLY A 133 2.96 7.79 -12.17
N GLU A 134 1.69 8.16 -12.29
CA GLU A 134 1.10 9.26 -11.53
C GLU A 134 0.32 8.74 -10.32
N PRO A 135 0.47 9.36 -9.14
CA PRO A 135 -0.31 8.96 -7.96
C PRO A 135 -1.81 9.11 -8.18
N ILE A 136 -2.57 8.12 -7.70
CA ILE A 136 -4.03 8.16 -7.69
C ILE A 136 -4.54 7.77 -6.31
N ASP A 137 -5.77 8.15 -6.00
CA ASP A 137 -6.37 7.92 -4.68
C ASP A 137 -6.83 6.46 -4.54
N PRO A 138 -6.21 5.66 -3.65
CA PRO A 138 -6.60 4.26 -3.47
C PRO A 138 -8.03 4.09 -2.94
N ILE A 139 -8.55 5.07 -2.20
CA ILE A 139 -9.91 5.01 -1.63
C ILE A 139 -10.96 4.86 -2.71
N THR A 140 -10.70 5.40 -3.89
CA THR A 140 -11.63 5.31 -5.04
C THR A 140 -11.98 3.86 -5.36
N TYR A 141 -11.07 2.93 -5.11
CA TYR A 141 -11.23 1.51 -5.49
C TYR A 141 -11.52 0.59 -4.29
N LEU A 142 -11.57 1.14 -3.09
CA LEU A 142 -11.83 0.37 -1.87
C LEU A 142 -13.31 0.46 -1.48
N PRO A 143 -13.86 -0.62 -0.89
CA PRO A 143 -15.26 -0.60 -0.46
C PRO A 143 -15.52 0.30 0.75
#